data_6fd269966cfcc23f07f880cdf1373c42
#
_entry.id   6fd269966cfcc23f07f880cdf1373c42
#
_cell.length_a   1.000
_cell.length_b   1.000
_cell.length_c   1.000
_cell.angle_alpha   90.00
_cell.angle_beta   90.00
_cell.angle_gamma   90.00
#
_symmetry.space_group_name_H-M   'P 1'
#
loop_
_entity.id
_entity.type
_entity.pdbx_description
1 polymer ?
#
loop_
_entity_poly.entity_id
_entity_poly.type
_entity_poly.pdbx_seq_one_letter_code
_entity_poly.pdbx_strand_id
1 'polypeptide(L)'
;MKKVITYGTYDLFHEGHYKLLQRAKALGDYLIVGVTTEHFDEARGKVNVVDSIMDRIENVRKTGFADEIIVEDHDGQKIEDIQRYGVDIFTVGSDWIGTFDYLKQFCEVVYLERTPDISSTLERKNKFKIVNVGIVGTGRIAPRFISEAKYVSGINIACTYNPENQKAQAFSNRHDIPNYSGEYEKFLEQVDAVYIASPNETHYGYARKALESGKHVLCEKPAAFTKAEAQSLYQYAMDNRLVLMEAVKTAYCPGFGQLINMVQSGKIGKVCDVEACFTRLANIDSRERTDAAYGGAFLEFGSYTLLPIIKLLGTDYRDIHFDTIYDENGVDLYTKVYLTYDNAMALSKNGVAVKSEGQLVIAGTKGYILAPSPWWLTRRFEVHYEDSSKVEVYELSLIHISEPTRLALI
;
A
#
# COMPACT_ATOMS: atom_id res chain seq x y z
N MET A 1 34.77 -28.87 11.94
CA MET A 1 34.24 -27.55 12.33
C MET A 1 32.80 -27.48 11.83
N LYS A 2 31.84 -27.53 12.74
CA LYS A 2 30.42 -27.53 12.42
C LYS A 2 29.99 -26.11 12.13
N LYS A 3 29.49 -25.83 10.93
CA LYS A 3 29.08 -24.50 10.46
C LYS A 3 27.59 -24.31 10.58
N VAL A 4 27.19 -23.21 11.16
CA VAL A 4 25.79 -22.79 11.38
C VAL A 4 25.54 -21.52 10.62
N ILE A 5 24.37 -21.41 9.97
CA ILE A 5 23.92 -20.16 9.33
C ILE A 5 22.55 -19.75 9.85
N THR A 6 22.37 -18.46 10.08
CA THR A 6 21.07 -17.87 10.43
C THR A 6 20.86 -16.55 9.66
N TYR A 7 19.60 -16.19 9.42
CA TYR A 7 19.25 -14.97 8.72
C TYR A 7 18.23 -14.15 9.50
N GLY A 8 18.33 -12.85 9.38
CA GLY A 8 17.37 -11.94 10.00
C GLY A 8 17.54 -10.50 9.56
N THR A 9 16.51 -9.70 9.80
CA THR A 9 16.56 -8.25 9.60
C THR A 9 17.40 -7.57 10.68
N TYR A 10 17.34 -8.06 11.93
CA TYR A 10 18.03 -7.53 13.12
C TYR A 10 17.77 -6.03 13.37
N ASP A 11 16.59 -5.54 12.94
CA ASP A 11 16.14 -4.18 13.13
C ASP A 11 15.81 -3.89 14.60
N LEU A 12 16.14 -2.68 15.10
CA LEU A 12 15.96 -2.31 16.51
C LEU A 12 16.51 -3.42 17.44
N PHE A 13 17.80 -3.68 17.33
CA PHE A 13 18.45 -4.82 17.96
C PHE A 13 18.12 -4.90 19.47
N HIS A 14 17.56 -6.03 19.89
CA HIS A 14 17.07 -6.25 21.25
C HIS A 14 17.51 -7.60 21.83
N GLU A 15 17.20 -7.84 23.10
CA GLU A 15 17.54 -9.06 23.86
C GLU A 15 17.10 -10.36 23.14
N GLY A 16 15.96 -10.34 22.40
CA GLY A 16 15.51 -11.48 21.60
C GLY A 16 16.47 -11.84 20.47
N HIS A 17 17.02 -10.84 19.77
CA HIS A 17 18.04 -11.06 18.75
C HIS A 17 19.35 -11.57 19.37
N TYR A 18 19.76 -10.99 20.50
CA TYR A 18 20.96 -11.43 21.23
C TYR A 18 20.86 -12.91 21.60
N LYS A 19 19.74 -13.33 22.22
CA LYS A 19 19.51 -14.72 22.62
C LYS A 19 19.40 -15.67 21.43
N LEU A 20 18.80 -15.23 20.32
CA LEU A 20 18.76 -16.03 19.10
C LEU A 20 20.18 -16.32 18.59
N LEU A 21 21.02 -15.29 18.47
CA LEU A 21 22.41 -15.45 18.02
C LEU A 21 23.25 -16.30 18.98
N GLN A 22 23.07 -16.13 20.29
CA GLN A 22 23.71 -16.95 21.29
C GLN A 22 23.36 -18.43 21.15
N ARG A 23 22.07 -18.76 20.96
CA ARG A 23 21.61 -20.14 20.76
C ARG A 23 22.06 -20.69 19.42
N ALA A 24 22.05 -19.88 18.37
CA ALA A 24 22.55 -20.26 17.05
C ALA A 24 24.05 -20.62 17.13
N LYS A 25 24.86 -19.80 17.81
CA LYS A 25 26.29 -20.07 18.02
C LYS A 25 26.54 -21.38 18.80
N ALA A 26 25.67 -21.70 19.74
CA ALA A 26 25.78 -22.94 20.54
C ALA A 26 25.51 -24.23 19.74
N LEU A 27 24.97 -24.14 18.50
CA LEU A 27 24.71 -25.30 17.64
C LEU A 27 25.98 -25.79 16.89
N GLY A 28 27.04 -24.97 16.83
CA GLY A 28 28.27 -25.34 16.10
C GLY A 28 29.48 -24.49 16.44
N ASP A 29 30.54 -24.74 15.72
CA ASP A 29 31.84 -24.11 15.95
C ASP A 29 31.96 -22.73 15.27
N TYR A 30 31.27 -22.56 14.14
CA TYR A 30 31.34 -21.36 13.26
C TYR A 30 29.94 -20.88 12.90
N LEU A 31 29.62 -19.63 13.24
CA LEU A 31 28.33 -19.01 12.98
C LEU A 31 28.42 -17.96 11.88
N ILE A 32 27.67 -18.16 10.81
CA ILE A 32 27.45 -17.19 9.73
C ILE A 32 26.11 -16.50 9.98
N VAL A 33 26.09 -15.18 9.94
CA VAL A 33 24.86 -14.39 10.13
C VAL A 33 24.56 -13.57 8.88
N GLY A 34 23.47 -13.88 8.21
CA GLY A 34 22.93 -13.11 7.08
C GLY A 34 22.04 -11.98 7.58
N VAL A 35 22.39 -10.74 7.20
CA VAL A 35 21.60 -9.54 7.49
C VAL A 35 20.92 -9.09 6.20
N THR A 36 19.59 -8.97 6.20
CA THR A 36 18.82 -8.61 5.00
C THR A 36 19.02 -7.13 4.63
N THR A 37 19.09 -6.83 3.32
CA THR A 37 19.10 -5.43 2.85
C THR A 37 17.73 -4.77 3.05
N GLU A 38 17.69 -3.42 3.09
CA GLU A 38 16.44 -2.65 3.12
C GLU A 38 15.57 -3.01 1.91
N HIS A 39 16.18 -3.04 0.73
CA HIS A 39 15.50 -3.38 -0.53
C HIS A 39 14.89 -4.78 -0.51
N PHE A 40 15.63 -5.77 0.00
CA PHE A 40 15.14 -7.14 0.12
C PHE A 40 14.07 -7.30 1.22
N ASP A 41 14.24 -6.59 2.34
CA ASP A 41 13.21 -6.51 3.39
C ASP A 41 11.93 -5.84 2.86
N GLU A 42 12.04 -4.76 2.08
CA GLU A 42 10.91 -4.11 1.39
C GLU A 42 10.24 -5.07 0.40
N ALA A 43 11.01 -5.76 -0.42
CA ALA A 43 10.50 -6.76 -1.37
C ALA A 43 9.73 -7.90 -0.69
N ARG A 44 10.10 -8.24 0.55
CA ARG A 44 9.44 -9.26 1.39
C ARG A 44 8.38 -8.69 2.33
N GLY A 45 8.06 -7.40 2.20
CA GLY A 45 7.01 -6.78 2.98
C GLY A 45 7.40 -6.21 4.33
N LYS A 46 8.68 -6.13 4.66
CA LYS A 46 9.19 -5.46 5.86
C LYS A 46 9.63 -4.03 5.55
N VAL A 47 8.70 -3.12 5.34
CA VAL A 47 9.01 -1.71 5.00
C VAL A 47 9.18 -0.77 6.21
N ASN A 48 9.14 -1.30 7.44
CA ASN A 48 9.32 -0.53 8.67
C ASN A 48 10.67 -0.80 9.33
N VAL A 49 11.69 -1.10 8.53
CA VAL A 49 13.06 -1.21 9.02
C VAL A 49 13.54 0.20 9.36
N VAL A 50 14.00 0.38 10.59
CA VAL A 50 14.37 1.68 11.17
C VAL A 50 15.87 1.91 11.12
N ASP A 51 16.63 0.88 11.55
CA ASP A 51 18.07 0.95 11.58
C ASP A 51 18.63 0.67 10.17
N SER A 52 19.62 1.45 9.72
CA SER A 52 20.29 1.19 8.45
C SER A 52 20.95 -0.20 8.46
N ILE A 53 21.18 -0.79 7.27
CA ILE A 53 21.87 -2.08 7.19
C ILE A 53 23.22 -2.04 7.89
N MET A 54 23.94 -0.91 7.84
CA MET A 54 25.24 -0.75 8.50
C MET A 54 25.10 -0.79 10.02
N ASP A 55 24.08 -0.16 10.60
CA ASP A 55 23.80 -0.21 12.03
C ASP A 55 23.40 -1.62 12.47
N ARG A 56 22.59 -2.30 11.68
CA ARG A 56 22.16 -3.68 11.93
C ARG A 56 23.33 -4.66 11.90
N ILE A 57 24.22 -4.56 10.93
CA ILE A 57 25.48 -5.33 10.85
C ILE A 57 26.35 -5.04 12.05
N GLU A 58 26.52 -3.78 12.44
CA GLU A 58 27.34 -3.40 13.58
C GLU A 58 26.74 -3.92 14.91
N ASN A 59 25.42 -3.90 15.06
CA ASN A 59 24.74 -4.47 16.21
C ASN A 59 24.95 -5.99 16.32
N VAL A 60 24.89 -6.71 15.21
CA VAL A 60 25.22 -8.15 15.16
C VAL A 60 26.69 -8.36 15.53
N ARG A 61 27.62 -7.59 14.97
CA ARG A 61 29.06 -7.67 15.22
C ARG A 61 29.40 -7.47 16.70
N LYS A 62 28.76 -6.49 17.36
CA LYS A 62 28.96 -6.19 18.79
C LYS A 62 28.58 -7.32 19.71
N THR A 63 27.75 -8.28 19.29
CA THR A 63 27.43 -9.46 20.12
C THR A 63 28.60 -10.40 20.30
N GLY A 64 29.56 -10.41 19.38
CA GLY A 64 30.69 -11.32 19.37
C GLY A 64 30.37 -12.78 19.03
N PHE A 65 29.11 -13.11 18.67
CA PHE A 65 28.72 -14.48 18.35
C PHE A 65 28.96 -14.84 16.87
N ALA A 66 28.83 -13.88 15.94
CA ALA A 66 29.04 -14.10 14.53
C ALA A 66 30.53 -14.19 14.20
N ASP A 67 30.95 -15.29 13.63
CA ASP A 67 32.30 -15.45 13.06
C ASP A 67 32.39 -14.81 11.67
N GLU A 68 31.29 -14.84 10.92
CA GLU A 68 31.14 -14.18 9.61
C GLU A 68 29.76 -13.52 9.50
N ILE A 69 29.72 -12.32 8.89
CA ILE A 69 28.48 -11.61 8.61
C ILE A 69 28.37 -11.40 7.11
N ILE A 70 27.28 -11.85 6.51
CA ILE A 70 26.96 -11.70 5.11
C ILE A 70 25.71 -10.88 4.91
N VAL A 71 25.50 -10.37 3.70
CA VAL A 71 24.31 -9.61 3.35
C VAL A 71 23.39 -10.49 2.52
N GLU A 72 22.10 -10.50 2.86
CA GLU A 72 21.04 -11.16 2.08
C GLU A 72 20.29 -10.11 1.24
N ASP A 73 20.27 -10.26 -0.07
CA ASP A 73 19.70 -9.27 -1.00
C ASP A 73 18.77 -9.86 -2.07
N HIS A 74 18.60 -11.19 -2.16
CA HIS A 74 17.74 -11.83 -3.14
C HIS A 74 17.15 -13.18 -2.68
N ASP A 75 16.05 -13.56 -3.35
CA ASP A 75 15.45 -14.88 -3.15
C ASP A 75 16.33 -16.01 -3.68
N GLY A 76 16.40 -17.13 -2.94
CA GLY A 76 17.23 -18.28 -3.29
C GLY A 76 18.63 -18.24 -2.67
N GLN A 77 19.13 -17.09 -2.24
CA GLN A 77 20.47 -16.93 -1.68
C GLN A 77 20.77 -17.90 -0.53
N LYS A 78 19.77 -18.27 0.27
CA LYS A 78 19.97 -19.25 1.36
C LYS A 78 20.50 -20.59 0.89
N ILE A 79 20.03 -21.07 -0.27
CA ILE A 79 20.53 -22.33 -0.88
C ILE A 79 21.96 -22.14 -1.39
N GLU A 80 22.22 -21.02 -2.07
CA GLU A 80 23.54 -20.68 -2.59
C GLU A 80 24.57 -20.57 -1.47
N ASP A 81 24.24 -19.88 -0.39
CA ASP A 81 25.12 -19.70 0.75
C ASP A 81 25.35 -21.01 1.53
N ILE A 82 24.31 -21.85 1.72
CA ILE A 82 24.47 -23.18 2.32
C ILE A 82 25.49 -24.03 1.54
N GLN A 83 25.38 -24.02 0.22
CA GLN A 83 26.29 -24.77 -0.65
C GLN A 83 27.69 -24.15 -0.70
N ARG A 84 27.78 -22.83 -0.83
CA ARG A 84 29.02 -22.07 -0.93
C ARG A 84 29.90 -22.20 0.32
N TYR A 85 29.28 -22.09 1.48
CA TYR A 85 29.99 -22.14 2.76
C TYR A 85 30.11 -23.56 3.32
N GLY A 86 29.41 -24.55 2.74
CA GLY A 86 29.35 -25.91 3.24
C GLY A 86 28.73 -25.94 4.64
N VAL A 87 27.53 -25.40 4.77
CA VAL A 87 26.82 -25.23 6.05
C VAL A 87 26.22 -26.57 6.49
N ASP A 88 26.42 -26.91 7.77
CA ASP A 88 25.86 -28.12 8.37
C ASP A 88 24.46 -27.88 8.96
N ILE A 89 24.21 -26.69 9.53
CA ILE A 89 22.94 -26.33 10.16
C ILE A 89 22.45 -24.97 9.69
N PHE A 90 21.21 -24.92 9.18
CA PHE A 90 20.42 -23.70 9.06
C PHE A 90 19.52 -23.53 10.27
N THR A 91 19.50 -22.33 10.88
CA THR A 91 18.67 -22.09 12.06
C THR A 91 17.95 -20.75 12.01
N VAL A 92 16.71 -20.72 12.51
CA VAL A 92 15.86 -19.52 12.68
C VAL A 92 14.95 -19.69 13.90
N GLY A 93 14.25 -18.63 14.28
CA GLY A 93 13.25 -18.68 15.36
C GLY A 93 12.06 -19.57 15.04
N SER A 94 11.40 -20.08 16.08
CA SER A 94 10.23 -20.97 15.98
C SER A 94 9.01 -20.36 15.29
N ASP A 95 8.96 -19.05 15.15
CA ASP A 95 7.91 -18.35 14.36
C ASP A 95 7.88 -18.81 12.89
N TRP A 96 8.96 -19.43 12.42
CA TRP A 96 9.15 -19.90 11.05
C TRP A 96 9.07 -21.42 10.90
N ILE A 97 8.54 -22.14 11.88
CA ILE A 97 8.42 -23.62 11.82
C ILE A 97 7.72 -24.03 10.51
N GLY A 98 8.37 -24.94 9.79
CA GLY A 98 7.89 -25.47 8.49
C GLY A 98 8.24 -24.62 7.28
N THR A 99 8.44 -23.32 7.42
CA THR A 99 8.69 -22.39 6.28
C THR A 99 9.98 -22.72 5.53
N PHE A 100 11.01 -23.15 6.22
CA PHE A 100 12.33 -23.47 5.66
C PHE A 100 12.62 -24.96 5.55
N ASP A 101 11.60 -25.81 5.63
CA ASP A 101 11.76 -27.26 5.54
C ASP A 101 12.31 -27.74 4.18
N TYR A 102 12.17 -26.93 3.15
CA TYR A 102 12.78 -27.19 1.84
C TYR A 102 14.31 -27.19 1.87
N LEU A 103 14.95 -26.58 2.88
CA LEU A 103 16.39 -26.59 3.06
C LEU A 103 16.93 -27.90 3.64
N LYS A 104 16.08 -28.77 4.18
CA LYS A 104 16.44 -30.08 4.76
C LYS A 104 17.15 -31.02 3.77
N GLN A 105 16.97 -30.77 2.46
CA GLN A 105 17.71 -31.52 1.44
C GLN A 105 19.19 -31.09 1.29
N PHE A 106 19.59 -29.97 1.91
CA PHE A 106 20.93 -29.40 1.81
C PHE A 106 21.68 -29.39 3.14
N CYS A 107 20.98 -29.23 4.26
CA CYS A 107 21.56 -29.17 5.62
C CYS A 107 20.53 -29.53 6.68
N GLU A 108 20.94 -29.68 7.93
CA GLU A 108 20.04 -29.78 9.08
C GLU A 108 19.29 -28.46 9.29
N VAL A 109 17.97 -28.51 9.53
CA VAL A 109 17.16 -27.30 9.82
C VAL A 109 16.69 -27.36 11.27
N VAL A 110 17.08 -26.37 12.05
CA VAL A 110 16.78 -26.26 13.49
C VAL A 110 15.96 -25.00 13.75
N TYR A 111 14.80 -25.13 14.39
CA TYR A 111 13.96 -24.01 14.80
C TYR A 111 14.18 -23.73 16.30
N LEU A 112 14.67 -22.54 16.61
CA LEU A 112 14.97 -22.14 18.00
C LEU A 112 13.73 -21.58 18.69
N GLU A 113 13.48 -21.97 19.92
CA GLU A 113 12.34 -21.44 20.68
C GLU A 113 12.39 -19.93 20.80
N ARG A 114 11.23 -19.30 20.73
CA ARG A 114 11.08 -17.86 20.90
C ARG A 114 11.37 -17.44 22.35
N THR A 115 12.05 -16.30 22.52
CA THR A 115 12.14 -15.65 23.83
C THR A 115 10.80 -14.96 24.11
N PRO A 116 10.07 -15.33 25.18
CA PRO A 116 8.80 -14.70 25.52
C PRO A 116 8.93 -13.18 25.71
N ASP A 117 7.87 -12.45 25.40
CA ASP A 117 7.68 -11.02 25.70
C ASP A 117 8.66 -10.01 25.07
N ILE A 118 9.48 -10.43 24.12
CA ILE A 118 10.42 -9.54 23.42
C ILE A 118 10.23 -9.66 21.91
N SER A 119 9.93 -8.54 21.24
CA SER A 119 9.86 -8.47 19.78
C SER A 119 10.19 -7.07 19.27
N SER A 120 10.72 -6.98 18.05
CA SER A 120 10.93 -5.69 17.37
C SER A 120 9.64 -4.86 17.27
N THR A 121 8.47 -5.51 17.24
CA THR A 121 7.17 -4.84 17.27
C THR A 121 6.92 -4.14 18.62
N LEU A 122 7.28 -4.77 19.73
CA LEU A 122 7.15 -4.17 21.06
C LEU A 122 8.13 -3.00 21.25
N GLU A 123 9.37 -3.18 20.81
CA GLU A 123 10.38 -2.11 20.82
C GLU A 123 9.99 -0.92 19.96
N ARG A 124 9.37 -1.16 18.77
CA ARG A 124 8.80 -0.08 17.94
C ARG A 124 7.69 0.67 18.67
N LYS A 125 6.79 -0.03 19.36
CA LYS A 125 5.74 0.61 20.17
C LYS A 125 6.32 1.53 21.25
N ASN A 126 7.45 1.18 21.82
CA ASN A 126 8.11 1.97 22.86
C ASN A 126 8.93 3.15 22.29
N LYS A 127 9.43 3.04 21.07
CA LYS A 127 10.32 4.04 20.44
C LYS A 127 9.56 5.07 19.60
N PHE A 128 8.38 4.69 19.04
CA PHE A 128 7.58 5.55 18.17
C PHE A 128 6.25 5.91 18.82
N LYS A 129 5.84 7.17 18.64
CA LYS A 129 4.50 7.61 19.01
C LYS A 129 3.47 6.83 18.19
N ILE A 130 2.60 6.07 18.85
CA ILE A 130 1.49 5.39 18.20
C ILE A 130 0.48 6.44 17.76
N VAL A 131 0.11 6.43 16.48
CA VAL A 131 -0.93 7.29 15.93
C VAL A 131 -2.29 6.62 16.15
N ASN A 132 -3.14 7.26 16.94
CA ASN A 132 -4.52 6.83 17.14
C ASN A 132 -5.37 7.29 15.96
N VAL A 133 -5.87 6.34 15.18
CA VAL A 133 -6.72 6.60 14.01
C VAL A 133 -8.18 6.41 14.37
N GLY A 134 -8.99 7.40 14.06
CA GLY A 134 -10.44 7.32 14.18
C GLY A 134 -11.10 6.98 12.83
N ILE A 135 -12.17 6.21 12.88
CA ILE A 135 -12.97 5.84 11.69
C ILE A 135 -14.21 6.72 11.62
N VAL A 136 -14.37 7.49 10.57
CA VAL A 136 -15.55 8.31 10.28
C VAL A 136 -16.43 7.59 9.26
N GLY A 137 -17.59 7.11 9.72
CA GLY A 137 -18.51 6.31 8.92
C GLY A 137 -18.37 4.81 9.17
N THR A 138 -19.51 4.11 9.12
CA THR A 138 -19.65 2.68 9.42
C THR A 138 -20.12 1.87 8.20
N GLY A 139 -19.82 2.40 7.00
CA GLY A 139 -20.25 1.83 5.72
C GLY A 139 -19.38 0.68 5.24
N ARG A 140 -19.62 0.28 3.98
CA ARG A 140 -19.03 -0.90 3.32
C ARG A 140 -17.49 -0.90 3.27
N ILE A 141 -16.85 0.27 3.16
CA ILE A 141 -15.40 0.36 2.94
C ILE A 141 -14.60 0.36 4.27
N ALA A 142 -15.18 0.87 5.36
CA ALA A 142 -14.51 0.97 6.65
C ALA A 142 -13.99 -0.40 7.21
N PRO A 143 -14.75 -1.52 7.15
CA PRO A 143 -14.25 -2.82 7.59
C PRO A 143 -13.01 -3.29 6.86
N ARG A 144 -12.90 -2.97 5.56
CA ARG A 144 -11.74 -3.33 4.75
C ARG A 144 -10.49 -2.57 5.21
N PHE A 145 -10.61 -1.27 5.44
CA PHE A 145 -9.52 -0.46 5.98
C PHE A 145 -9.05 -0.99 7.34
N ILE A 146 -9.97 -1.31 8.27
CA ILE A 146 -9.63 -1.85 9.59
C ILE A 146 -8.84 -3.16 9.46
N SER A 147 -9.26 -4.05 8.56
CA SER A 147 -8.56 -5.31 8.32
C SER A 147 -7.14 -5.10 7.77
N GLU A 148 -6.96 -4.15 6.86
CA GLU A 148 -5.66 -3.79 6.29
C GLU A 148 -4.77 -3.06 7.32
N ALA A 149 -5.35 -2.18 8.15
CA ALA A 149 -4.64 -1.41 9.17
C ALA A 149 -3.99 -2.27 10.27
N LYS A 150 -4.53 -3.46 10.54
CA LYS A 150 -3.95 -4.41 11.52
C LYS A 150 -2.50 -4.84 11.18
N TYR A 151 -2.12 -4.76 9.91
CA TYR A 151 -0.78 -5.11 9.44
C TYR A 151 0.18 -3.90 9.40
N VAL A 152 -0.30 -2.69 9.72
CA VAL A 152 0.52 -1.48 9.73
C VAL A 152 1.03 -1.21 11.14
N SER A 153 2.35 -1.18 11.33
CA SER A 153 2.96 -0.86 12.62
C SER A 153 2.82 0.63 12.94
N GLY A 154 2.68 0.96 14.23
CA GLY A 154 2.65 2.36 14.68
C GLY A 154 1.28 3.03 14.56
N ILE A 155 0.22 2.33 14.16
CA ILE A 155 -1.16 2.84 14.21
C ILE A 155 -2.02 1.98 15.12
N ASN A 156 -3.03 2.62 15.70
CA ASN A 156 -4.07 1.99 16.52
C ASN A 156 -5.42 2.54 16.09
N ILE A 157 -6.41 1.68 15.84
CA ILE A 157 -7.79 2.12 15.58
C ILE A 157 -8.45 2.38 16.94
N ALA A 158 -8.59 3.65 17.31
CA ALA A 158 -8.94 4.06 18.65
C ALA A 158 -10.43 4.35 18.86
N CYS A 159 -11.12 4.85 17.83
CA CYS A 159 -12.51 5.30 17.98
C CYS A 159 -13.27 5.21 16.64
N THR A 160 -14.59 4.98 16.71
CA THR A 160 -15.50 5.06 15.56
C THR A 160 -16.49 6.20 15.76
N TYR A 161 -16.74 6.94 14.69
CA TYR A 161 -17.77 7.97 14.63
C TYR A 161 -18.88 7.63 13.62
N ASN A 162 -20.10 7.80 14.05
CA ASN A 162 -21.28 7.88 13.19
C ASN A 162 -22.29 8.82 13.89
N PRO A 163 -22.95 9.76 13.18
CA PRO A 163 -23.93 10.64 13.80
C PRO A 163 -25.06 9.87 14.50
N GLU A 164 -25.37 8.64 14.05
CA GLU A 164 -26.22 7.70 14.76
C GLU A 164 -25.37 6.89 15.75
N ASN A 165 -25.37 7.31 17.01
CA ASN A 165 -24.52 6.73 18.07
C ASN A 165 -24.67 5.20 18.20
N GLN A 166 -25.88 4.66 17.99
CA GLN A 166 -26.11 3.22 18.01
C GLN A 166 -25.38 2.48 16.88
N LYS A 167 -25.28 3.10 15.69
CA LYS A 167 -24.51 2.53 14.58
C LYS A 167 -23.01 2.55 14.87
N ALA A 168 -22.51 3.64 15.49
CA ALA A 168 -21.11 3.71 15.92
C ALA A 168 -20.80 2.61 16.94
N GLN A 169 -21.65 2.43 17.96
CA GLN A 169 -21.51 1.41 18.98
C GLN A 169 -21.52 -0.01 18.40
N ALA A 170 -22.50 -0.33 17.56
CA ALA A 170 -22.63 -1.64 16.95
C ALA A 170 -21.42 -1.98 16.04
N PHE A 171 -20.89 -0.97 15.34
CA PHE A 171 -19.71 -1.11 14.51
C PHE A 171 -18.44 -1.33 15.34
N SER A 172 -18.24 -0.54 16.40
CA SER A 172 -17.09 -0.70 17.32
C SER A 172 -17.07 -2.07 17.98
N ASN A 173 -18.22 -2.55 18.48
CA ASN A 173 -18.32 -3.87 19.08
C ASN A 173 -18.00 -4.99 18.08
N ARG A 174 -18.40 -4.85 16.81
CA ARG A 174 -18.14 -5.85 15.76
C ARG A 174 -16.67 -5.95 15.38
N HIS A 175 -15.93 -4.85 15.49
CA HIS A 175 -14.55 -4.73 15.02
C HIS A 175 -13.53 -4.58 16.15
N ASP A 176 -13.94 -4.78 17.41
CA ASP A 176 -13.09 -4.68 18.61
C ASP A 176 -12.41 -3.30 18.74
N ILE A 177 -13.13 -2.22 18.36
CA ILE A 177 -12.65 -0.85 18.52
C ILE A 177 -13.05 -0.36 19.92
N PRO A 178 -12.12 0.18 20.74
CA PRO A 178 -12.37 0.43 22.15
C PRO A 178 -13.38 1.54 22.42
N ASN A 179 -13.50 2.53 21.52
CA ASN A 179 -14.35 3.69 21.74
C ASN A 179 -15.26 3.97 20.53
N TYR A 180 -16.35 4.68 20.80
CA TYR A 180 -17.28 5.18 19.78
C TYR A 180 -17.90 6.51 20.21
N SER A 181 -18.37 7.29 19.25
CA SER A 181 -19.06 8.55 19.52
C SER A 181 -20.12 8.86 18.45
N GLY A 182 -21.24 9.46 18.88
CA GLY A 182 -22.23 10.12 18.03
C GLY A 182 -21.98 11.62 17.85
N GLU A 183 -20.99 12.17 18.56
CA GLU A 183 -20.60 13.59 18.53
C GLU A 183 -19.20 13.71 17.92
N TYR A 184 -19.08 14.48 16.83
CA TYR A 184 -17.83 14.52 16.06
C TYR A 184 -16.68 15.18 16.84
N GLU A 185 -16.95 16.22 17.58
CA GLU A 185 -15.98 16.95 18.41
C GLU A 185 -15.38 16.02 19.49
N LYS A 186 -16.21 15.28 20.21
CA LYS A 186 -15.77 14.31 21.22
C LYS A 186 -14.98 13.14 20.62
N PHE A 187 -15.31 12.74 19.39
CA PHE A 187 -14.55 11.76 18.64
C PHE A 187 -13.15 12.29 18.30
N LEU A 188 -13.04 13.53 17.81
CA LEU A 188 -11.77 14.13 17.43
C LEU A 188 -10.80 14.27 18.62
N GLU A 189 -11.29 14.47 19.84
CA GLU A 189 -10.47 14.54 21.06
C GLU A 189 -9.71 13.22 21.34
N GLN A 190 -10.18 12.09 20.83
CA GLN A 190 -9.66 10.75 21.12
C GLN A 190 -8.65 10.24 20.09
N VAL A 191 -8.37 11.00 19.02
CA VAL A 191 -7.59 10.53 17.87
C VAL A 191 -6.52 11.53 17.45
N ASP A 192 -5.50 11.06 16.77
CA ASP A 192 -4.44 11.87 16.16
C ASP A 192 -4.69 12.06 14.67
N ALA A 193 -5.33 11.08 14.03
CA ALA A 193 -5.67 11.08 12.61
C ALA A 193 -7.08 10.49 12.40
N VAL A 194 -7.70 10.84 11.28
CA VAL A 194 -9.01 10.29 10.89
C VAL A 194 -8.97 9.63 9.52
N TYR A 195 -9.63 8.49 9.40
CA TYR A 195 -9.98 7.89 8.13
C TYR A 195 -11.45 8.17 7.84
N ILE A 196 -11.72 8.96 6.80
CA ILE A 196 -13.07 9.36 6.40
C ILE A 196 -13.60 8.41 5.34
N ALA A 197 -14.60 7.62 5.70
CA ALA A 197 -15.26 6.60 4.88
C ALA A 197 -16.81 6.73 4.99
N SER A 198 -17.26 7.92 5.20
CA SER A 198 -18.68 8.34 5.22
C SER A 198 -19.23 8.48 3.78
N PRO A 199 -20.51 8.83 3.57
CA PRO A 199 -21.00 9.24 2.26
C PRO A 199 -20.18 10.41 1.70
N ASN A 200 -19.87 10.35 0.38
CA ASN A 200 -18.92 11.27 -0.25
C ASN A 200 -19.30 12.75 -0.15
N GLU A 201 -20.60 13.08 -0.11
CA GLU A 201 -21.11 14.44 0.10
C GLU A 201 -20.69 15.04 1.45
N THR A 202 -20.30 14.21 2.42
CA THR A 202 -19.86 14.65 3.75
C THR A 202 -18.33 14.75 3.90
N HIS A 203 -17.58 14.28 2.92
CA HIS A 203 -16.12 14.19 2.99
C HIS A 203 -15.46 15.53 3.28
N TYR A 204 -15.79 16.56 2.48
CA TYR A 204 -15.24 17.90 2.65
C TYR A 204 -15.49 18.45 4.07
N GLY A 205 -16.73 18.35 4.54
CA GLY A 205 -17.12 18.89 5.87
C GLY A 205 -16.38 18.21 7.03
N TYR A 206 -16.28 16.89 7.01
CA TYR A 206 -15.55 16.15 8.04
C TYR A 206 -14.03 16.37 7.93
N ALA A 207 -13.48 16.37 6.72
CA ALA A 207 -12.06 16.63 6.51
C ALA A 207 -11.67 18.03 7.00
N ARG A 208 -12.46 19.04 6.66
CA ARG A 208 -12.22 20.43 7.09
C ARG A 208 -12.21 20.56 8.61
N LYS A 209 -13.23 20.05 9.29
CA LYS A 209 -13.31 20.08 10.76
C LYS A 209 -12.16 19.32 11.44
N ALA A 210 -11.78 18.14 10.88
CA ALA A 210 -10.67 17.39 11.42
C ALA A 210 -9.33 18.16 11.31
N LEU A 211 -9.05 18.76 10.16
CA LEU A 211 -7.87 19.60 9.97
C LEU A 211 -7.89 20.83 10.92
N GLU A 212 -9.02 21.50 11.06
CA GLU A 212 -9.19 22.64 11.98
C GLU A 212 -8.97 22.24 13.45
N SER A 213 -9.24 20.97 13.78
CA SER A 213 -8.94 20.39 15.10
C SER A 213 -7.51 19.85 15.23
N GLY A 214 -6.63 20.12 14.26
CA GLY A 214 -5.24 19.69 14.27
C GLY A 214 -5.02 18.19 14.00
N LYS A 215 -5.98 17.52 13.33
CA LYS A 215 -5.89 16.09 13.03
C LYS A 215 -5.42 15.84 11.61
N HIS A 216 -4.60 14.80 11.40
CA HIS A 216 -4.27 14.31 10.07
C HIS A 216 -5.49 13.63 9.44
N VAL A 217 -5.59 13.68 8.12
CA VAL A 217 -6.77 13.18 7.39
C VAL A 217 -6.37 12.24 6.27
N LEU A 218 -6.95 11.07 6.27
CA LEU A 218 -7.07 10.18 5.13
C LEU A 218 -8.53 10.13 4.72
N CYS A 219 -8.87 10.60 3.53
CA CYS A 219 -10.25 10.70 3.07
C CYS A 219 -10.50 9.80 1.85
N GLU A 220 -11.59 9.04 1.88
CA GLU A 220 -12.05 8.32 0.68
C GLU A 220 -12.33 9.28 -0.48
N LYS A 221 -12.19 8.75 -1.66
CA LYS A 221 -12.40 9.48 -2.91
C LYS A 221 -13.91 9.69 -3.21
N PRO A 222 -14.30 10.82 -3.82
CA PRO A 222 -13.51 12.04 -3.92
C PRO A 222 -13.47 12.78 -2.58
N ALA A 223 -12.32 13.37 -2.24
CA ALA A 223 -12.17 14.13 -1.00
C ALA A 223 -12.97 15.46 -1.03
N ALA A 224 -13.23 15.98 -2.22
CA ALA A 224 -14.03 17.18 -2.47
C ALA A 224 -14.65 17.12 -3.87
N PHE A 225 -15.74 17.85 -4.10
CA PHE A 225 -16.42 17.89 -5.39
C PHE A 225 -16.01 19.06 -6.26
N THR A 226 -15.42 20.10 -5.68
CA THR A 226 -14.98 21.28 -6.42
C THR A 226 -13.49 21.54 -6.22
N LYS A 227 -12.89 22.18 -7.24
CA LYS A 227 -11.51 22.64 -7.18
C LYS A 227 -11.27 23.56 -5.98
N ALA A 228 -12.21 24.46 -5.68
CA ALA A 228 -12.10 25.40 -4.57
C ALA A 228 -12.08 24.69 -3.21
N GLU A 229 -12.94 23.71 -3.00
CA GLU A 229 -12.96 22.87 -1.80
C GLU A 229 -11.63 22.10 -1.65
N ALA A 230 -11.20 21.40 -2.70
CA ALA A 230 -9.93 20.68 -2.69
C ALA A 230 -8.75 21.61 -2.36
N GLN A 231 -8.64 22.75 -3.04
CA GLN A 231 -7.58 23.73 -2.77
C GLN A 231 -7.63 24.23 -1.33
N SER A 232 -8.81 24.51 -0.77
CA SER A 232 -8.94 24.97 0.60
C SER A 232 -8.49 23.94 1.63
N LEU A 233 -8.77 22.65 1.39
CA LEU A 233 -8.35 21.56 2.28
C LEU A 233 -6.82 21.39 2.24
N TYR A 234 -6.25 21.27 1.03
CA TYR A 234 -4.81 21.05 0.88
C TYR A 234 -4.00 22.26 1.37
N GLN A 235 -4.45 23.49 1.06
CA GLN A 235 -3.79 24.69 1.56
C GLN A 235 -3.80 24.76 3.09
N TYR A 236 -4.96 24.48 3.71
CA TYR A 236 -5.06 24.47 5.17
C TYR A 236 -4.14 23.40 5.79
N ALA A 237 -4.10 22.21 5.21
CA ALA A 237 -3.24 21.13 5.71
C ALA A 237 -1.75 21.53 5.62
N MET A 238 -1.32 22.10 4.50
CA MET A 238 0.06 22.58 4.31
C MET A 238 0.44 23.68 5.30
N ASP A 239 -0.41 24.70 5.45
CA ASP A 239 -0.16 25.84 6.36
C ASP A 239 -0.02 25.42 7.82
N ASN A 240 -0.73 24.35 8.22
CA ASN A 240 -0.74 23.82 9.58
C ASN A 240 0.16 22.59 9.77
N ARG A 241 0.94 22.18 8.77
CA ARG A 241 1.81 20.99 8.79
C ARG A 241 1.03 19.70 9.12
N LEU A 242 -0.17 19.59 8.58
CA LEU A 242 -1.01 18.42 8.70
C LEU A 242 -0.95 17.58 7.41
N VAL A 243 -1.14 16.29 7.55
CA VAL A 243 -1.26 15.38 6.40
C VAL A 243 -2.72 15.34 5.98
N LEU A 244 -2.95 15.59 4.69
CA LEU A 244 -4.20 15.29 4.01
C LEU A 244 -3.91 14.39 2.82
N MET A 245 -4.53 13.21 2.79
CA MET A 245 -4.38 12.26 1.70
C MET A 245 -5.75 11.80 1.20
N GLU A 246 -5.90 11.73 -0.11
CA GLU A 246 -7.05 11.09 -0.74
C GLU A 246 -6.75 9.59 -0.95
N ALA A 247 -7.68 8.72 -0.55
CA ALA A 247 -7.52 7.27 -0.55
C ALA A 247 -7.70 6.65 -1.94
N VAL A 248 -6.99 7.15 -2.94
CA VAL A 248 -6.93 6.54 -4.28
C VAL A 248 -5.92 5.39 -4.23
N LYS A 249 -6.37 4.19 -3.85
CA LYS A 249 -5.52 3.00 -3.60
C LYS A 249 -4.48 2.73 -4.68
N THR A 250 -4.84 2.90 -5.94
CA THR A 250 -3.95 2.68 -7.08
C THR A 250 -2.67 3.51 -6.99
N ALA A 251 -2.75 4.74 -6.46
CA ALA A 251 -1.59 5.63 -6.34
C ALA A 251 -0.47 5.04 -5.46
N TYR A 252 -0.84 4.17 -4.54
CA TYR A 252 0.04 3.55 -3.55
C TYR A 252 0.31 2.05 -3.83
N CYS A 253 -0.24 1.52 -4.93
CA CYS A 253 -0.03 0.14 -5.34
C CYS A 253 1.41 -0.02 -5.87
N PRO A 254 2.23 -0.93 -5.31
CA PRO A 254 3.62 -1.14 -5.74
C PRO A 254 3.75 -1.39 -7.25
N GLY A 255 2.86 -2.22 -7.81
CA GLY A 255 2.86 -2.50 -9.25
C GLY A 255 2.53 -1.30 -10.11
N PHE A 256 1.65 -0.42 -9.67
CA PHE A 256 1.39 0.83 -10.36
C PHE A 256 2.63 1.74 -10.31
N GLY A 257 3.30 1.82 -9.15
CA GLY A 257 4.56 2.54 -9.02
C GLY A 257 5.65 2.01 -9.98
N GLN A 258 5.83 0.69 -10.06
CA GLN A 258 6.76 0.07 -11.02
C GLN A 258 6.40 0.40 -12.47
N LEU A 259 5.12 0.33 -12.84
CA LEU A 259 4.62 0.68 -14.16
C LEU A 259 4.97 2.14 -14.50
N ILE A 260 4.67 3.08 -13.62
CA ILE A 260 4.99 4.51 -13.80
C ILE A 260 6.51 4.72 -13.93
N ASN A 261 7.31 4.10 -13.08
CA ASN A 261 8.79 4.17 -13.16
C ASN A 261 9.30 3.62 -14.50
N MET A 262 8.71 2.52 -15.00
CA MET A 262 9.05 1.93 -16.29
C MET A 262 8.79 2.92 -17.44
N VAL A 263 7.65 3.61 -17.43
CA VAL A 263 7.33 4.66 -18.41
C VAL A 263 8.36 5.79 -18.32
N GLN A 264 8.61 6.29 -17.11
CA GLN A 264 9.52 7.41 -16.87
C GLN A 264 10.99 7.08 -17.20
N SER A 265 11.39 5.82 -17.17
CA SER A 265 12.73 5.38 -17.62
C SER A 265 12.97 5.59 -19.13
N GLY A 266 11.93 5.94 -19.90
CA GLY A 266 12.01 6.14 -21.35
C GLY A 266 11.98 4.84 -22.15
N LYS A 267 11.63 3.72 -21.53
CA LYS A 267 11.61 2.39 -22.19
C LYS A 267 10.71 2.35 -23.42
N ILE A 268 9.54 3.00 -23.35
CA ILE A 268 8.62 3.15 -24.48
C ILE A 268 8.82 4.47 -25.26
N GLY A 269 9.87 5.22 -24.97
CA GLY A 269 10.14 6.52 -25.57
C GLY A 269 9.28 7.64 -24.94
N LYS A 270 8.96 8.68 -25.72
CA LYS A 270 8.10 9.77 -25.29
C LYS A 270 6.64 9.29 -25.26
N VAL A 271 5.93 9.48 -24.15
CA VAL A 271 4.51 9.16 -24.04
C VAL A 271 3.70 10.08 -24.98
N CYS A 272 2.84 9.51 -25.79
CA CYS A 272 1.99 10.21 -26.75
C CYS A 272 0.50 9.96 -26.51
N ASP A 273 0.14 8.87 -25.80
CA ASP A 273 -1.24 8.56 -25.48
C ASP A 273 -1.37 7.77 -24.17
N VAL A 274 -2.44 8.04 -23.42
CA VAL A 274 -2.79 7.32 -22.18
C VAL A 274 -4.28 7.02 -22.17
N GLU A 275 -4.64 5.74 -22.27
CA GLU A 275 -6.03 5.29 -22.15
C GLU A 275 -6.26 4.49 -20.88
N ALA A 276 -7.13 4.96 -20.00
CA ALA A 276 -7.49 4.27 -18.76
C ALA A 276 -8.99 3.94 -18.73
N CYS A 277 -9.32 2.68 -18.48
CA CYS A 277 -10.70 2.23 -18.43
C CYS A 277 -11.02 1.57 -17.09
N PHE A 278 -12.07 2.06 -16.42
CA PHE A 278 -12.63 1.40 -15.24
C PHE A 278 -14.15 1.30 -15.39
N THR A 279 -14.65 0.08 -15.60
CA THR A 279 -16.08 -0.17 -15.71
C THR A 279 -16.50 -1.37 -14.86
N ARG A 280 -17.64 -1.23 -14.21
CA ARG A 280 -18.29 -2.28 -13.41
C ARG A 280 -19.79 -2.20 -13.60
N LEU A 281 -20.46 -3.33 -13.78
CA LEU A 281 -21.92 -3.37 -13.71
C LEU A 281 -22.34 -3.25 -12.25
N ALA A 282 -22.77 -2.07 -11.83
CA ALA A 282 -23.30 -1.81 -10.50
C ALA A 282 -24.74 -2.33 -10.37
N ASN A 283 -25.14 -2.73 -9.15
CA ASN A 283 -26.51 -3.09 -8.87
C ASN A 283 -27.43 -1.89 -9.17
N ILE A 284 -28.58 -2.14 -9.80
CA ILE A 284 -29.53 -1.11 -10.21
C ILE A 284 -30.02 -0.25 -9.03
N ASP A 285 -30.15 -0.85 -7.85
CA ASP A 285 -30.61 -0.17 -6.63
C ASP A 285 -29.44 0.48 -5.84
N SER A 286 -28.20 0.39 -6.33
CA SER A 286 -27.07 1.00 -5.65
C SER A 286 -27.05 2.51 -5.82
N ARG A 287 -26.46 3.23 -4.85
CA ARG A 287 -26.33 4.68 -4.91
C ARG A 287 -25.65 5.15 -6.20
N GLU A 288 -24.67 4.42 -6.67
CA GLU A 288 -23.95 4.70 -7.92
C GLU A 288 -24.88 4.72 -9.16
N ARG A 289 -26.10 4.13 -9.05
CA ARG A 289 -27.09 4.04 -10.11
C ARG A 289 -28.36 4.86 -9.84
N THR A 290 -28.56 5.36 -8.64
CA THR A 290 -29.81 6.02 -8.22
C THR A 290 -29.63 7.46 -7.75
N ASP A 291 -28.41 7.91 -7.50
CA ASP A 291 -28.11 9.25 -7.01
C ASP A 291 -27.45 10.10 -8.11
N ALA A 292 -28.21 11.01 -8.70
CA ALA A 292 -27.73 11.90 -9.76
C ALA A 292 -26.73 12.97 -9.26
N ALA A 293 -26.74 13.31 -7.99
CA ALA A 293 -25.88 14.34 -7.42
C ALA A 293 -24.51 13.79 -6.98
N TYR A 294 -24.52 12.59 -6.37
CA TYR A 294 -23.32 12.03 -5.72
C TYR A 294 -23.00 10.59 -6.17
N GLY A 295 -23.74 10.03 -7.13
CA GLY A 295 -23.49 8.75 -7.77
C GLY A 295 -22.87 8.93 -9.16
N GLY A 296 -23.10 7.94 -10.02
CA GLY A 296 -22.68 7.94 -11.41
C GLY A 296 -21.26 7.39 -11.66
N ALA A 297 -20.99 7.18 -12.93
CA ALA A 297 -19.77 6.51 -13.39
C ALA A 297 -18.51 7.34 -13.16
N PHE A 298 -18.57 8.62 -13.42
CA PHE A 298 -17.40 9.48 -13.33
C PHE A 298 -17.01 9.76 -11.87
N LEU A 299 -17.98 10.04 -11.00
CA LEU A 299 -17.70 10.22 -9.56
C LEU A 299 -17.19 8.93 -8.91
N GLU A 300 -17.64 7.76 -9.37
CA GLU A 300 -17.18 6.49 -8.81
C GLU A 300 -15.77 6.11 -9.28
N PHE A 301 -15.42 6.33 -10.56
CA PHE A 301 -14.18 5.79 -11.15
C PHE A 301 -13.21 6.84 -11.69
N GLY A 302 -13.61 8.10 -11.87
CA GLY A 302 -12.79 9.15 -12.46
C GLY A 302 -11.47 9.38 -11.74
N SER A 303 -11.44 9.32 -10.41
CA SER A 303 -10.20 9.44 -9.64
C SER A 303 -9.17 8.38 -10.01
N TYR A 304 -9.63 7.16 -10.34
CA TYR A 304 -8.74 6.08 -10.78
C TYR A 304 -8.23 6.29 -12.20
N THR A 305 -9.12 6.58 -13.14
CA THR A 305 -8.79 6.67 -14.57
C THR A 305 -8.01 7.93 -14.91
N LEU A 306 -8.23 9.03 -14.20
CA LEU A 306 -7.43 10.25 -14.33
C LEU A 306 -6.05 10.15 -13.69
N LEU A 307 -5.86 9.28 -12.68
CA LEU A 307 -4.59 9.16 -11.96
C LEU A 307 -3.38 8.88 -12.89
N PRO A 308 -3.37 7.85 -13.77
CA PRO A 308 -2.25 7.61 -14.67
C PRO A 308 -2.07 8.75 -15.67
N ILE A 309 -3.16 9.36 -16.16
CA ILE A 309 -3.12 10.48 -17.10
C ILE A 309 -2.39 11.67 -16.47
N ILE A 310 -2.83 12.10 -15.29
CA ILE A 310 -2.24 13.25 -14.61
C ILE A 310 -0.80 12.95 -14.14
N LYS A 311 -0.52 11.73 -13.69
CA LYS A 311 0.85 11.35 -13.29
C LYS A 311 1.86 11.37 -14.43
N LEU A 312 1.44 11.06 -15.66
CA LEU A 312 2.31 10.95 -16.82
C LEU A 312 2.34 12.21 -17.70
N LEU A 313 1.21 12.88 -17.83
CA LEU A 313 1.05 14.03 -18.74
C LEU A 313 0.87 15.38 -18.01
N GLY A 314 0.63 15.36 -16.69
CA GLY A 314 0.42 16.58 -15.89
C GLY A 314 -0.98 17.15 -16.01
N THR A 315 -1.14 18.38 -15.53
CA THR A 315 -2.43 19.13 -15.50
C THR A 315 -2.56 20.20 -16.58
N ASP A 316 -1.54 20.38 -17.42
CA ASP A 316 -1.48 21.45 -18.42
C ASP A 316 -2.07 20.98 -19.76
N TYR A 317 -3.28 20.40 -19.71
CA TYR A 317 -4.04 20.05 -20.91
C TYR A 317 -4.62 21.32 -21.58
N ARG A 318 -4.65 21.31 -22.92
CA ARG A 318 -5.20 22.42 -23.73
C ARG A 318 -6.72 22.37 -23.80
N ASP A 319 -7.28 21.16 -23.83
CA ASP A 319 -8.72 20.96 -23.96
C ASP A 319 -9.15 19.70 -23.20
N ILE A 320 -10.38 19.74 -22.69
CA ILE A 320 -11.05 18.62 -22.04
C ILE A 320 -12.49 18.52 -22.53
N HIS A 321 -12.89 17.33 -22.99
CA HIS A 321 -14.21 17.07 -23.51
C HIS A 321 -14.84 15.85 -22.86
N PHE A 322 -16.14 15.91 -22.55
CA PHE A 322 -16.92 14.85 -21.93
C PHE A 322 -18.02 14.36 -22.86
N ASP A 323 -18.04 13.04 -23.14
CA ASP A 323 -19.18 12.36 -23.76
C ASP A 323 -19.81 11.43 -22.71
N THR A 324 -21.11 11.65 -22.44
CA THR A 324 -21.80 10.94 -21.36
C THR A 324 -23.13 10.36 -21.80
N ILE A 325 -23.37 9.12 -21.37
CA ILE A 325 -24.69 8.47 -21.47
C ILE A 325 -25.36 8.58 -20.12
N TYR A 326 -26.50 9.26 -20.05
CA TYR A 326 -27.31 9.41 -18.83
C TYR A 326 -28.49 8.45 -18.82
N ASP A 327 -28.99 8.11 -17.63
CA ASP A 327 -30.33 7.52 -17.48
C ASP A 327 -31.42 8.61 -17.45
N GLU A 328 -32.67 8.17 -17.28
CA GLU A 328 -33.84 9.07 -17.19
C GLU A 328 -33.83 9.99 -15.97
N ASN A 329 -33.08 9.67 -14.94
CA ASN A 329 -32.93 10.44 -13.68
C ASN A 329 -31.70 11.37 -13.70
N GLY A 330 -30.94 11.38 -14.79
CA GLY A 330 -29.74 12.22 -14.91
C GLY A 330 -28.48 11.63 -14.28
N VAL A 331 -28.47 10.34 -13.94
CA VAL A 331 -27.27 9.65 -13.47
C VAL A 331 -26.37 9.29 -14.67
N ASP A 332 -25.10 9.63 -14.64
CA ASP A 332 -24.15 9.23 -15.67
C ASP A 332 -23.84 7.72 -15.57
N LEU A 333 -24.28 6.98 -16.58
CA LEU A 333 -24.12 5.52 -16.68
C LEU A 333 -22.78 5.11 -17.27
N TYR A 334 -22.29 5.94 -18.20
CA TYR A 334 -21.03 5.76 -18.89
C TYR A 334 -20.50 7.10 -19.37
N THR A 335 -19.29 7.45 -18.95
CA THR A 335 -18.64 8.73 -19.28
C THR A 335 -17.26 8.48 -19.85
N LYS A 336 -16.97 9.08 -21.00
CA LYS A 336 -15.65 9.22 -21.60
C LYS A 336 -15.18 10.65 -21.42
N VAL A 337 -13.93 10.81 -21.00
CA VAL A 337 -13.27 12.12 -20.90
C VAL A 337 -12.03 12.09 -21.78
N TYR A 338 -11.99 12.99 -22.73
CA TYR A 338 -10.87 13.19 -23.65
C TYR A 338 -10.05 14.40 -23.17
N LEU A 339 -8.75 14.23 -23.06
CA LEU A 339 -7.83 15.32 -22.74
C LEU A 339 -6.83 15.48 -23.90
N THR A 340 -6.65 16.70 -24.35
CA THR A 340 -5.68 17.05 -25.39
C THR A 340 -4.54 17.87 -24.80
N TYR A 341 -3.33 17.41 -24.99
CA TYR A 341 -2.08 18.07 -24.62
C TYR A 341 -1.35 18.56 -25.90
N ASP A 342 -0.28 19.33 -25.77
CA ASP A 342 0.50 19.79 -26.92
C ASP A 342 1.08 18.66 -27.78
N ASN A 343 1.50 17.59 -27.13
CA ASN A 343 2.18 16.47 -27.79
C ASN A 343 1.64 15.10 -27.37
N ALA A 344 0.45 15.04 -26.75
CA ALA A 344 -0.18 13.83 -26.31
C ALA A 344 -1.71 13.96 -26.25
N MET A 345 -2.37 12.82 -26.22
CA MET A 345 -3.81 12.71 -25.97
C MET A 345 -4.04 11.76 -24.80
N ALA A 346 -5.21 11.84 -24.19
CA ALA A 346 -5.61 10.85 -23.21
C ALA A 346 -7.12 10.60 -23.20
N LEU A 347 -7.49 9.39 -22.80
CA LEU A 347 -8.87 8.93 -22.71
C LEU A 347 -9.11 8.26 -21.35
N SER A 348 -10.07 8.80 -20.60
CA SER A 348 -10.60 8.19 -19.38
C SER A 348 -11.98 7.61 -19.67
N LYS A 349 -12.17 6.28 -19.46
CA LYS A 349 -13.47 5.59 -19.66
C LYS A 349 -14.02 5.09 -18.33
N ASN A 350 -15.22 5.53 -17.97
CA ASN A 350 -15.85 5.24 -16.69
C ASN A 350 -17.26 4.68 -16.91
N GLY A 351 -17.63 3.58 -16.25
CA GLY A 351 -18.95 2.99 -16.44
C GLY A 351 -19.48 2.23 -15.23
N VAL A 352 -20.73 2.54 -14.84
CA VAL A 352 -21.49 1.80 -13.80
C VAL A 352 -22.59 0.91 -14.40
N ALA A 353 -22.93 1.10 -15.68
CA ALA A 353 -23.95 0.33 -16.40
C ALA A 353 -23.44 -0.27 -17.70
N VAL A 354 -22.22 0.02 -18.09
CA VAL A 354 -21.55 -0.53 -19.28
C VAL A 354 -20.31 -1.30 -18.84
N LYS A 355 -20.14 -2.52 -19.34
CA LYS A 355 -18.90 -3.30 -19.12
C LYS A 355 -18.00 -3.16 -20.33
N SER A 356 -16.76 -2.76 -20.12
CA SER A 356 -15.70 -2.64 -21.12
C SER A 356 -14.46 -3.43 -20.67
N GLU A 357 -13.37 -3.35 -21.43
CA GLU A 357 -12.14 -4.12 -21.27
C GLU A 357 -11.45 -3.91 -19.90
N GLY A 358 -11.54 -2.71 -19.32
CA GLY A 358 -10.99 -2.40 -17.99
C GLY A 358 -9.48 -2.45 -17.94
N GLN A 359 -8.78 -1.97 -18.95
CA GLN A 359 -7.31 -1.95 -19.05
C GLN A 359 -6.75 -0.53 -19.00
N LEU A 360 -5.43 -0.43 -18.77
CA LEU A 360 -4.63 0.78 -18.92
C LEU A 360 -3.64 0.55 -20.07
N VAL A 361 -3.67 1.44 -21.06
CA VAL A 361 -2.74 1.45 -22.19
C VAL A 361 -1.98 2.77 -22.17
N ILE A 362 -0.65 2.71 -22.28
CA ILE A 362 0.24 3.88 -22.34
C ILE A 362 1.11 3.72 -23.58
N ALA A 363 0.84 4.53 -24.62
CA ALA A 363 1.56 4.45 -25.87
C ALA A 363 2.65 5.52 -25.97
N GLY A 364 3.80 5.14 -26.48
CA GLY A 364 4.95 6.00 -26.68
C GLY A 364 5.60 5.82 -28.03
N THR A 365 6.65 6.60 -28.30
CA THR A 365 7.34 6.63 -29.62
C THR A 365 8.20 5.40 -29.92
N LYS A 366 8.38 4.47 -28.96
CA LYS A 366 9.20 3.24 -29.13
C LYS A 366 8.45 1.96 -28.80
N GLY A 367 7.22 2.05 -28.28
CA GLY A 367 6.41 0.94 -27.85
C GLY A 367 5.26 1.38 -26.97
N TYR A 368 4.54 0.43 -26.40
CA TYR A 368 3.46 0.72 -25.46
C TYR A 368 3.47 -0.23 -24.26
N ILE A 369 2.84 0.21 -23.18
CA ILE A 369 2.57 -0.62 -22.00
C ILE A 369 1.08 -0.95 -21.95
N LEU A 370 0.77 -2.22 -21.72
CA LEU A 370 -0.57 -2.73 -21.47
C LEU A 370 -0.65 -3.32 -20.06
N ALA A 371 -1.50 -2.75 -19.21
CA ALA A 371 -1.88 -3.36 -17.94
C ALA A 371 -3.33 -3.87 -18.05
N PRO A 372 -3.55 -5.21 -17.99
CA PRO A 372 -4.88 -5.78 -18.11
C PRO A 372 -5.74 -5.50 -16.86
N SER A 373 -7.06 -5.71 -16.99
CA SER A 373 -7.99 -5.63 -15.87
C SER A 373 -7.66 -6.67 -14.78
N PRO A 374 -7.69 -6.30 -13.51
CA PRO A 374 -7.97 -4.99 -12.92
C PRO A 374 -6.69 -4.15 -12.74
N TRP A 375 -6.34 -3.33 -13.73
CA TRP A 375 -5.10 -2.53 -13.71
C TRP A 375 -4.98 -1.60 -12.47
N TRP A 376 -6.09 -1.18 -11.88
CA TRP A 376 -6.10 -0.36 -10.64
C TRP A 376 -5.60 -1.11 -9.40
N LEU A 377 -5.36 -2.42 -9.53
CA LEU A 377 -4.66 -3.27 -8.57
C LEU A 377 -3.36 -3.83 -9.18
N THR A 378 -2.75 -3.13 -10.08
CA THR A 378 -1.64 -3.55 -10.96
C THR A 378 -0.81 -4.72 -10.44
N ARG A 379 -1.06 -5.90 -11.01
CA ARG A 379 -0.35 -7.15 -10.67
C ARG A 379 0.55 -7.61 -11.78
N ARG A 380 0.19 -7.22 -13.00
CA ARG A 380 0.87 -7.57 -14.23
C ARG A 380 0.78 -6.40 -15.19
N PHE A 381 1.83 -6.16 -15.96
CA PHE A 381 1.79 -5.34 -17.17
C PHE A 381 2.80 -5.87 -18.20
N GLU A 382 2.61 -5.49 -19.43
CA GLU A 382 3.40 -5.92 -20.56
C GLU A 382 3.96 -4.69 -21.29
N VAL A 383 5.21 -4.79 -21.74
CA VAL A 383 5.85 -3.81 -22.62
C VAL A 383 5.95 -4.41 -24.01
N HIS A 384 5.32 -3.77 -24.96
CA HIS A 384 5.29 -4.17 -26.36
C HIS A 384 6.07 -3.18 -27.23
N TYR A 385 6.74 -3.70 -28.25
CA TYR A 385 7.53 -2.92 -29.20
C TYR A 385 6.99 -3.06 -30.61
N GLU A 386 7.51 -2.29 -31.58
CA GLU A 386 7.16 -2.42 -33.01
C GLU A 386 7.41 -3.84 -33.53
N ASP A 387 8.52 -4.47 -33.11
CA ASP A 387 8.76 -5.89 -33.32
C ASP A 387 7.84 -6.70 -32.39
N SER A 388 6.73 -7.19 -32.91
CA SER A 388 5.70 -7.93 -32.17
C SER A 388 6.20 -9.24 -31.53
N SER A 389 7.39 -9.73 -31.92
CA SER A 389 8.04 -10.88 -31.26
C SER A 389 8.68 -10.50 -29.92
N LYS A 390 8.85 -9.20 -29.64
CA LYS A 390 9.45 -8.68 -28.42
C LYS A 390 8.36 -8.17 -27.49
N VAL A 391 8.04 -8.99 -26.50
CA VAL A 391 7.14 -8.63 -25.40
C VAL A 391 7.84 -8.92 -24.09
N GLU A 392 7.90 -7.91 -23.23
CA GLU A 392 8.39 -8.08 -21.87
C GLU A 392 7.22 -8.10 -20.90
N VAL A 393 7.15 -9.13 -20.07
CA VAL A 393 6.07 -9.31 -19.09
C VAL A 393 6.63 -9.06 -17.69
N TYR A 394 5.94 -8.20 -16.95
CA TYR A 394 6.25 -7.88 -15.56
C TYR A 394 5.11 -8.37 -14.68
N GLU A 395 5.39 -9.32 -13.80
CA GLU A 395 4.45 -9.87 -12.84
C GLU A 395 4.95 -9.63 -11.43
N LEU A 396 4.08 -9.11 -10.57
CA LEU A 396 4.35 -9.04 -9.15
C LEU A 396 4.05 -10.39 -8.51
N SER A 397 4.97 -10.89 -7.71
CA SER A 397 4.73 -12.10 -6.93
C SER A 397 3.54 -11.92 -5.98
N LEU A 398 2.88 -13.04 -5.61
CA LEU A 398 1.76 -13.02 -4.66
C LEU A 398 2.13 -12.38 -3.31
N ILE A 399 3.40 -12.40 -2.93
CA ILE A 399 3.93 -11.76 -1.72
C ILE A 399 3.77 -10.24 -1.77
N HIS A 400 3.93 -9.62 -2.94
CA HIS A 400 3.74 -8.17 -3.14
C HIS A 400 2.27 -7.76 -3.25
N ILE A 401 1.36 -8.71 -3.45
CA ILE A 401 -0.07 -8.49 -3.67
C ILE A 401 -0.87 -8.57 -2.37
N SER A 402 -0.43 -9.39 -1.44
CA SER A 402 -1.06 -9.59 -0.13
C SER A 402 -0.76 -8.47 0.86
N GLU A 403 0.17 -7.58 0.52
CA GLU A 403 0.40 -6.41 1.34
C GLU A 403 -0.78 -5.45 1.25
N PRO A 404 -1.34 -5.04 2.40
CA PRO A 404 -2.26 -3.93 2.41
C PRO A 404 -1.55 -2.75 1.76
N THR A 405 -2.25 -2.05 0.88
CA THR A 405 -1.76 -0.81 0.28
C THR A 405 -1.31 0.08 1.44
N ARG A 406 -0.01 0.15 1.67
CA ARG A 406 0.52 0.95 2.76
C ARG A 406 0.18 2.39 2.46
N LEU A 407 -0.85 2.86 3.11
CA LEU A 407 -0.98 4.25 3.40
C LEU A 407 0.20 4.56 4.31
N ALA A 408 1.26 5.10 3.73
CA ALA A 408 2.32 5.69 4.50
C ALA A 408 1.67 6.85 5.25
N LEU A 409 1.09 6.55 6.41
CA LEU A 409 0.88 7.54 7.43
C LEU A 409 2.28 7.84 7.94
N ILE A 410 2.75 9.00 7.57
CA ILE A 410 4.06 9.60 7.88
C ILE A 410 4.42 9.46 9.34
#